data_53dc6379ae024130b1470e46be1987d8
#
_entry.id   53dc6379ae024130b1470e46be1987d8
#
_cell.length_a   1.000
_cell.length_b   1.000
_cell.length_c   1.000
_cell.angle_alpha   90.00
_cell.angle_beta   90.00
_cell.angle_gamma   90.00
#
_symmetry.space_group_name_H-M   'P 1'
#
loop_
_entity.id
_entity.type
_entity.pdbx_description
1 polymer ?
#
loop_
_entity_poly.entity_id
_entity_poly.type
_entity_poly.pdbx_seq_one_letter_code
_entity_poly.pdbx_strand_id
1 'polypeptide(L)'
;MDNMARKKIALIGAGQIGGTLAHLAGLKELGDIVLFDIAEGTPQGKALDLAESSPVDGFDAKLSGANDYKDIAGADVIIVTAGVPRKPGMSRDDLLGINLKVMASVGAGIKQHAPNAFVICITNPLDAMVWAL
;
A
#
# COMPACT_ATOMS: atom_id res chain seq x y z
N MET A 1 -6.55 1.89 -31.57
CA MET A 1 -5.39 2.19 -30.69
C MET A 1 -5.78 1.71 -29.31
N ASP A 2 -5.15 0.65 -28.86
CA ASP A 2 -5.33 0.21 -27.49
C ASP A 2 -4.81 1.32 -26.57
N ASN A 3 -5.75 1.96 -25.91
CA ASN A 3 -5.43 2.87 -24.82
C ASN A 3 -4.86 1.99 -23.70
N MET A 4 -3.54 1.73 -23.73
CA MET A 4 -2.89 0.99 -22.68
C MET A 4 -2.97 1.84 -21.43
N ALA A 5 -4.04 1.62 -20.66
CA ALA A 5 -4.18 2.25 -19.36
C ALA A 5 -2.94 1.93 -18.53
N ARG A 6 -2.39 2.94 -17.85
CA ARG A 6 -1.30 2.71 -16.90
C ARG A 6 -1.72 1.64 -15.88
N LYS A 7 -0.77 0.82 -15.49
CA LYS A 7 -0.96 -0.12 -14.39
C LYS A 7 -1.28 0.65 -13.12
N LYS A 8 -2.13 0.06 -12.29
CA LYS A 8 -2.49 0.63 -10.99
C LYS A 8 -1.82 -0.16 -9.88
N ILE A 9 -1.07 0.53 -9.05
CA ILE A 9 -0.35 -0.03 -7.90
C ILE A 9 -0.99 0.53 -6.63
N ALA A 10 -1.49 -0.34 -5.77
CA ALA A 10 -2.01 0.05 -4.47
C ALA A 10 -1.01 -0.33 -3.37
N LEU A 11 -0.71 0.62 -2.50
CA LEU A 11 0.16 0.42 -1.33
C LEU A 11 -0.71 0.46 -0.08
N ILE A 12 -0.85 -0.68 0.59
CA ILE A 12 -1.62 -0.79 1.82
C ILE A 12 -0.71 -0.56 3.01
N GLY A 13 -0.80 0.62 3.56
CA GLY A 13 0.07 1.19 4.57
C GLY A 13 0.85 2.39 4.03
N ALA A 14 0.56 3.59 4.56
CA ALA A 14 1.21 4.84 4.17
C ALA A 14 2.30 5.27 5.16
N GLY A 15 2.92 4.32 5.85
CA GLY A 15 4.06 4.56 6.73
C GLY A 15 5.35 4.89 5.97
N GLN A 16 6.49 4.71 6.60
CA GLN A 16 7.79 5.00 5.98
C GLN A 16 8.04 4.14 4.74
N ILE A 17 7.82 2.84 4.85
CA ILE A 17 8.06 1.92 3.75
C ILE A 17 7.08 2.18 2.60
N GLY A 18 5.79 2.30 2.91
CA GLY A 18 4.77 2.57 1.88
C GLY A 18 5.02 3.88 1.14
N GLY A 19 5.35 4.97 1.85
CA GLY A 19 5.70 6.24 1.23
C GLY A 19 6.95 6.15 0.35
N THR A 20 8.00 5.47 0.81
CA THR A 20 9.23 5.26 0.03
C THR A 20 8.96 4.44 -1.24
N LEU A 21 8.17 3.37 -1.13
CA LEU A 21 7.78 2.55 -2.28
C LEU A 21 6.95 3.36 -3.29
N ALA A 22 6.02 4.20 -2.81
CA ALA A 22 5.24 5.08 -3.67
C ALA A 22 6.14 6.03 -4.46
N HIS A 23 7.12 6.64 -3.80
CA HIS A 23 8.09 7.54 -4.44
C HIS A 23 8.91 6.82 -5.51
N LEU A 24 9.50 5.67 -5.16
CA LEU A 24 10.33 4.90 -6.09
C LEU A 24 9.52 4.37 -7.28
N ALA A 25 8.30 3.89 -7.06
CA ALA A 25 7.43 3.41 -8.12
C ALA A 25 6.99 4.57 -9.05
N GLY A 26 6.74 5.75 -8.48
CA GLY A 26 6.44 6.97 -9.24
C GLY A 26 7.61 7.42 -10.10
N LEU A 27 8.82 7.54 -9.52
CA LEU A 27 10.04 7.90 -10.24
C LEU A 27 10.33 6.97 -11.42
N LYS A 28 10.07 5.67 -11.25
CA LYS A 28 10.27 4.66 -12.29
C LYS A 28 9.09 4.53 -13.25
N GLU A 29 8.03 5.29 -13.02
CA GLU A 29 6.80 5.27 -13.81
C GLU A 29 6.21 3.85 -13.99
N LEU A 30 6.26 3.03 -12.93
CA LEU A 30 5.77 1.65 -12.97
C LEU A 30 4.25 1.57 -13.10
N GLY A 31 3.54 2.61 -12.71
CA GLY A 31 2.09 2.72 -12.76
C GLY A 31 1.59 3.94 -12.00
N ASP A 32 0.27 4.14 -12.01
CA ASP A 32 -0.40 5.09 -11.14
C ASP A 32 -0.55 4.48 -9.74
N ILE A 33 -0.39 5.30 -8.70
CA ILE A 33 -0.21 4.83 -7.33
C ILE A 33 -1.35 5.31 -6.44
N VAL A 34 -1.91 4.39 -5.68
CA VAL A 34 -2.84 4.67 -4.58
C VAL A 34 -2.16 4.30 -3.27
N LEU A 35 -1.94 5.28 -2.41
CA LEU A 35 -1.54 5.06 -1.02
C LEU A 35 -2.78 4.90 -0.17
N PHE A 36 -2.93 3.77 0.50
CA PHE A 36 -4.02 3.51 1.42
C PHE A 36 -3.51 3.42 2.86
N ASP A 37 -4.22 4.03 3.78
CA ASP A 37 -4.02 3.87 5.22
C ASP A 37 -5.33 4.09 5.97
N ILE A 38 -5.44 3.52 7.16
CA ILE A 38 -6.58 3.79 8.07
C ILE A 38 -6.45 5.15 8.77
N ALA A 39 -5.25 5.71 8.83
CA ALA A 39 -4.99 7.02 9.42
C ALA A 39 -5.45 8.12 8.46
N GLU A 40 -6.53 8.82 8.81
CA GLU A 40 -7.07 9.90 8.01
C GLU A 40 -6.02 11.01 7.74
N GLY A 41 -5.98 11.49 6.52
CA GLY A 41 -5.09 12.56 6.09
C GLY A 41 -3.65 12.11 5.78
N THR A 42 -3.16 11.05 6.40
CA THR A 42 -1.78 10.58 6.18
C THR A 42 -1.52 10.14 4.75
N PRO A 43 -2.31 9.24 4.14
CA PRO A 43 -2.07 8.84 2.76
C PRO A 43 -2.28 9.98 1.77
N GLN A 44 -3.26 10.85 2.01
CA GLN A 44 -3.52 12.01 1.16
C GLN A 44 -2.36 13.02 1.20
N GLY A 45 -1.88 13.35 2.40
CA GLY A 45 -0.75 14.28 2.57
C GLY A 45 0.52 13.76 1.92
N LYS A 46 0.84 12.47 2.11
CA LYS A 46 2.01 11.86 1.46
C LYS A 46 1.89 11.79 -0.06
N ALA A 47 0.73 11.41 -0.57
CA ALA A 47 0.51 11.36 -2.01
C ALA A 47 0.66 12.74 -2.64
N LEU A 48 0.14 13.79 -2.01
CA LEU A 48 0.28 15.17 -2.47
C LEU A 48 1.74 15.62 -2.45
N ASP A 49 2.45 15.38 -1.35
CA ASP A 49 3.87 15.72 -1.21
C ASP A 49 4.72 15.07 -2.31
N LEU A 50 4.51 13.80 -2.57
CA LEU A 50 5.20 13.08 -3.64
C LEU A 50 4.81 13.58 -5.03
N ALA A 51 3.53 13.87 -5.26
CA ALA A 51 3.06 14.41 -6.54
C ALA A 51 3.68 15.77 -6.85
N GLU A 52 3.91 16.61 -5.84
CA GLU A 52 4.57 17.91 -5.99
C GLU A 52 6.04 17.81 -6.43
N SER A 53 6.69 16.66 -6.20
CA SER A 53 8.05 16.42 -6.69
C SER A 53 8.09 16.08 -8.19
N SER A 54 6.99 15.71 -8.79
CA SER A 54 6.95 15.20 -10.16
C SER A 54 7.49 16.18 -11.21
N PRO A 55 7.25 17.51 -11.17
CA PRO A 55 7.82 18.43 -12.13
C PRO A 55 9.35 18.55 -12.02
N VAL A 56 9.90 18.34 -10.82
CA VAL A 56 11.35 18.42 -10.58
C VAL A 56 12.03 17.12 -11.00
N ASP A 57 11.44 15.98 -10.66
CA ASP A 57 12.00 14.66 -10.91
C ASP A 57 11.67 14.11 -12.32
N GLY A 58 10.73 14.74 -13.02
CA GLY A 58 10.42 14.42 -14.42
C GLY A 58 9.59 13.15 -14.62
N PHE A 59 8.69 12.82 -13.68
CA PHE A 59 7.72 11.74 -13.85
C PHE A 59 6.29 12.29 -13.89
N ASP A 60 5.34 11.53 -14.44
CA ASP A 60 3.94 11.93 -14.54
C ASP A 60 2.94 10.88 -13.99
N ALA A 61 3.43 9.89 -13.24
CA ALA A 61 2.58 8.95 -12.53
C ALA A 61 1.62 9.69 -11.59
N LYS A 62 0.35 9.27 -11.59
CA LYS A 62 -0.64 9.81 -10.66
C LYS A 62 -0.44 9.19 -9.29
N LEU A 63 -0.42 10.04 -8.26
CA LEU A 63 -0.37 9.60 -6.86
C LEU A 63 -1.62 10.11 -6.15
N SER A 64 -2.31 9.22 -5.46
CA SER A 64 -3.50 9.54 -4.68
C SER A 64 -3.45 8.84 -3.32
N GLY A 65 -4.08 9.46 -2.32
CA GLY A 65 -4.23 8.88 -0.99
C GLY A 65 -5.68 8.48 -0.73
N ALA A 66 -5.88 7.38 0.00
CA ALA A 66 -7.20 6.82 0.28
C ALA A 66 -7.30 6.25 1.69
N ASN A 67 -8.50 6.32 2.26
CA ASN A 67 -8.88 5.66 3.51
C ASN A 67 -10.00 4.63 3.32
N ASP A 68 -10.47 4.46 2.10
CA ASP A 68 -11.52 3.49 1.76
C ASP A 68 -10.97 2.46 0.78
N TYR A 69 -11.20 1.18 1.07
CA TYR A 69 -10.73 0.08 0.20
C TYR A 69 -11.35 0.11 -1.20
N LYS A 70 -12.50 0.79 -1.41
CA LYS A 70 -13.05 0.97 -2.77
C LYS A 70 -12.05 1.63 -3.72
N ASP A 71 -11.16 2.47 -3.19
CA ASP A 71 -10.20 3.22 -4.01
C ASP A 71 -9.05 2.35 -4.54
N ILE A 72 -8.84 1.14 -4.00
CA ILE A 72 -7.91 0.16 -4.57
C ILE A 72 -8.52 -0.68 -5.70
N ALA A 73 -9.81 -0.52 -5.98
CA ALA A 73 -10.48 -1.28 -7.04
C ALA A 73 -9.73 -1.12 -8.38
N GLY A 74 -9.59 -2.23 -9.08
CA GLY A 74 -8.87 -2.28 -10.35
C GLY A 74 -7.34 -2.24 -10.23
N ALA A 75 -6.78 -2.37 -9.02
CA ALA A 75 -5.34 -2.49 -8.86
C ALA A 75 -4.81 -3.76 -9.55
N ASP A 76 -3.73 -3.60 -10.31
CA ASP A 76 -2.99 -4.73 -10.91
C ASP A 76 -2.05 -5.37 -9.89
N VAL A 77 -1.43 -4.55 -9.05
CA VAL A 77 -0.50 -4.97 -8.00
C VAL A 77 -0.86 -4.28 -6.68
N ILE A 78 -0.83 -5.04 -5.62
CA ILE A 78 -1.00 -4.54 -4.26
C ILE A 78 0.22 -4.90 -3.44
N ILE A 79 0.82 -3.91 -2.77
CA ILE A 79 1.93 -4.14 -1.84
C ILE A 79 1.44 -3.84 -0.43
N VAL A 80 1.45 -4.86 0.43
CA VAL A 80 0.99 -4.76 1.81
C VAL A 80 2.17 -4.49 2.73
N THR A 81 2.23 -3.27 3.25
CA THR A 81 3.20 -2.83 4.25
C THR A 81 2.53 -2.55 5.60
N ALA A 82 1.19 -2.64 5.63
CA ALA A 82 0.40 -2.38 6.82
C ALA A 82 0.77 -3.33 7.96
N GLY A 83 0.85 -2.80 9.15
CA GLY A 83 1.16 -3.55 10.35
C GLY A 83 1.85 -2.66 11.38
N VAL A 84 1.92 -3.15 12.60
CA VAL A 84 2.58 -2.45 13.70
C VAL A 84 4.02 -2.96 13.81
N PRO A 85 5.02 -2.07 13.90
CA PRO A 85 6.39 -2.47 14.17
C PRO A 85 6.51 -2.97 15.60
N ARG A 86 7.48 -3.85 15.83
CA ARG A 86 7.78 -4.33 17.18
C ARG A 86 8.22 -3.18 18.08
N LYS A 87 7.54 -3.02 19.21
CA LYS A 87 7.90 -2.02 20.23
C LYS A 87 8.70 -2.66 21.35
N PRO A 88 9.54 -1.90 22.08
CA PRO A 88 10.19 -2.38 23.28
C PRO A 88 9.17 -2.96 24.28
N GLY A 89 9.49 -4.12 24.86
CA GLY A 89 8.58 -4.84 25.77
C GLY A 89 7.53 -5.73 25.12
N MET A 90 7.38 -5.69 23.80
CA MET A 90 6.44 -6.52 23.06
C MET A 90 7.08 -7.88 22.70
N SER A 91 6.39 -8.98 23.01
CA SER A 91 6.80 -10.31 22.58
C SER A 91 6.55 -10.53 21.09
N ARG A 92 7.12 -11.61 20.52
CA ARG A 92 6.81 -12.02 19.14
C ARG A 92 5.34 -12.42 18.99
N ASP A 93 4.78 -13.07 19.99
CA ASP A 93 3.39 -13.52 19.99
C ASP A 93 2.43 -12.35 20.06
N ASP A 94 2.76 -11.30 20.83
CA ASP A 94 1.98 -10.06 20.87
C ASP A 94 1.94 -9.41 19.49
N LEU A 95 3.09 -9.28 18.81
CA LEU A 95 3.19 -8.73 17.47
C LEU A 95 2.40 -9.58 16.47
N LEU A 96 2.53 -10.90 16.54
CA LEU A 96 1.79 -11.83 15.70
C LEU A 96 0.29 -11.62 15.84
N GLY A 97 -0.23 -11.58 17.07
CA GLY A 97 -1.66 -11.40 17.34
C GLY A 97 -2.23 -10.09 16.79
N ILE A 98 -1.48 -9.00 16.93
CA ILE A 98 -1.89 -7.68 16.41
C ILE A 98 -1.89 -7.69 14.89
N ASN A 99 -0.80 -8.14 14.27
CA ASN A 99 -0.67 -8.11 12.81
C ASN A 99 -1.57 -9.13 12.11
N LEU A 100 -1.95 -10.24 12.75
CA LEU A 100 -2.98 -11.14 12.22
C LEU A 100 -4.32 -10.43 12.05
N LYS A 101 -4.72 -9.59 13.00
CA LYS A 101 -5.94 -8.79 12.87
C LYS A 101 -5.85 -7.79 11.72
N VAL A 102 -4.68 -7.17 11.55
CA VAL A 102 -4.43 -6.27 10.41
C VAL A 102 -4.56 -7.03 9.10
N MET A 103 -3.93 -8.20 8.97
CA MET A 103 -4.01 -9.02 7.76
C MET A 103 -5.42 -9.49 7.46
N ALA A 104 -6.21 -9.85 8.47
CA ALA A 104 -7.61 -10.22 8.28
C ALA A 104 -8.43 -9.07 7.66
N SER A 105 -8.22 -7.84 8.15
CA SER A 105 -8.87 -6.64 7.61
C SER A 105 -8.42 -6.34 6.19
N VAL A 106 -7.10 -6.37 5.95
CA VAL A 106 -6.50 -6.12 4.64
C VAL A 106 -6.98 -7.16 3.62
N GLY A 107 -6.92 -8.44 3.97
CA GLY A 107 -7.36 -9.53 3.10
C GLY A 107 -8.84 -9.42 2.73
N ALA A 108 -9.70 -9.06 3.69
CA ALA A 108 -11.11 -8.81 3.40
C ALA A 108 -11.31 -7.65 2.42
N GLY A 109 -10.59 -6.55 2.60
CA GLY A 109 -10.63 -5.39 1.71
C GLY A 109 -10.15 -5.73 0.28
N ILE A 110 -9.04 -6.44 0.16
CA ILE A 110 -8.50 -6.89 -1.13
C ILE A 110 -9.48 -7.83 -1.83
N LYS A 111 -9.97 -8.84 -1.11
CA LYS A 111 -10.93 -9.82 -1.66
C LYS A 111 -12.19 -9.15 -2.20
N GLN A 112 -12.67 -8.12 -1.52
CA GLN A 112 -13.90 -7.43 -1.91
C GLN A 112 -13.68 -6.47 -3.10
N HIS A 113 -12.57 -5.73 -3.15
CA HIS A 113 -12.40 -4.60 -4.07
C HIS A 113 -11.37 -4.84 -5.18
N ALA A 114 -10.39 -5.72 -4.98
CA ALA A 114 -9.34 -6.00 -5.95
C ALA A 114 -8.93 -7.48 -5.98
N PRO A 115 -9.89 -8.42 -6.18
CA PRO A 115 -9.65 -9.86 -6.02
C PRO A 115 -8.67 -10.44 -7.05
N ASN A 116 -8.41 -9.73 -8.13
CA ASN A 116 -7.53 -10.20 -9.23
C ASN A 116 -6.13 -9.57 -9.17
N ALA A 117 -5.85 -8.74 -8.17
CA ALA A 117 -4.55 -8.10 -8.03
C ALA A 117 -3.47 -9.12 -7.64
N PHE A 118 -2.27 -8.91 -8.16
CA PHE A 118 -1.09 -9.61 -7.65
C PHE A 118 -0.66 -8.98 -6.32
N VAL A 119 -0.57 -9.78 -5.25
CA VAL A 119 -0.31 -9.28 -3.90
C VAL A 119 1.10 -9.60 -3.45
N ILE A 120 1.83 -8.58 -3.02
CA ILE A 120 3.15 -8.68 -2.39
C ILE A 120 3.00 -8.28 -0.93
N CYS A 121 3.25 -9.20 0.00
CA CYS A 121 3.20 -8.92 1.43
C CYS A 121 4.62 -8.77 1.98
N ILE A 122 4.86 -7.68 2.73
CA ILE A 122 6.14 -7.43 3.40
C ILE A 122 5.98 -7.17 4.91
N THR A 123 4.78 -7.32 5.44
CA THR A 123 4.50 -7.17 6.88
C THR A 123 5.14 -8.29 7.69
N ASN A 124 5.77 -7.93 8.81
CA ASN A 124 6.39 -8.89 9.73
C ASN A 124 5.42 -9.33 10.85
N PRO A 125 5.56 -10.57 11.35
CA PRO A 125 6.47 -11.65 10.93
C PRO A 125 6.07 -12.21 9.56
N LEU A 126 6.98 -12.14 8.59
CA LEU A 126 6.66 -12.28 7.16
C LEU A 126 5.94 -13.59 6.81
N ASP A 127 6.52 -14.73 7.18
CA ASP A 127 5.96 -16.04 6.81
C ASP A 127 4.53 -16.22 7.33
N ALA A 128 4.29 -15.80 8.59
CA ALA A 128 2.97 -15.89 9.20
C ALA A 128 1.96 -14.93 8.54
N MET A 129 2.40 -13.71 8.19
CA MET A 129 1.54 -12.69 7.57
C MET A 129 1.19 -13.06 6.12
N VAL A 130 2.13 -13.60 5.37
CA VAL A 130 1.89 -14.10 4.01
C VAL A 130 0.89 -15.26 4.02
N TRP A 131 1.03 -16.16 4.99
CA TRP A 131 0.11 -17.28 5.13
C TRP A 131 -1.31 -16.85 5.56
N ALA A 132 -1.41 -15.82 6.39
CA ALA A 132 -2.69 -15.32 6.91
C ALA A 132 -3.46 -14.43 5.92
N LEU A 133 -2.76 -13.75 5.01
CA LEU A 133 -3.31 -12.85 4.01
C LEU A 133 -3.95 -13.63 2.86
#